data_0f5f48747c4a69e31f1e8be655720103
#
_entry.id   0f5f48747c4a69e31f1e8be655720103
#
_cell.length_a   1.000
_cell.length_b   1.000
_cell.length_c   1.000
_cell.angle_alpha   90.00
_cell.angle_beta   90.00
_cell.angle_gamma   90.00
#
_symmetry.space_group_name_H-M   'P 1'
#
loop_
_entity.id
_entity.type
_entity.pdbx_description
1 polymer ?
#
loop_
_entity_poly.entity_id
_entity_poly.type
_entity_poly.pdbx_seq_one_letter_code
_entity_poly.pdbx_strand_id
1 'polypeptide(L)'
;MDVLKKVPVREQAPDVRNKNFEEVCLGYNMEEAQEEATRCINCKNAQCIKGCPVSINIPGFVHEVKEGNIEEAYKIISQSSALPAVCGRVCPQESQCEGKCIRGFKGDRKSVV
;
A
#
# COMPACT_ATOMS: atom_id res chain seq x y z
N MET A 1 -10.28 -16.01 0.67
CA MET A 1 -9.82 -14.64 0.96
C MET A 1 -10.92 -13.62 0.71
N ASP A 2 -11.12 -12.69 1.64
CA ASP A 2 -12.12 -11.64 1.49
C ASP A 2 -11.46 -10.39 0.89
N VAL A 3 -11.72 -10.11 -0.37
CA VAL A 3 -11.12 -8.99 -1.10
C VAL A 3 -11.66 -7.62 -0.66
N LEU A 4 -12.74 -7.60 0.11
CA LEU A 4 -13.29 -6.35 0.65
C LEU A 4 -12.68 -5.99 2.00
N LYS A 5 -11.88 -6.87 2.58
CA LYS A 5 -11.30 -6.70 3.89
C LYS A 5 -9.79 -6.47 3.78
N LYS A 6 -9.31 -5.41 4.39
CA LYS A 6 -7.89 -5.09 4.42
C LYS A 6 -7.12 -6.13 5.21
N VAL A 7 -5.94 -6.53 4.72
CA VAL A 7 -5.00 -7.36 5.47
C VAL A 7 -4.32 -6.48 6.52
N PRO A 8 -4.43 -6.82 7.83
CA PRO A 8 -3.84 -5.97 8.86
C PRO A 8 -2.31 -5.98 8.80
N VAL A 9 -1.72 -4.81 9.02
CA VAL A 9 -0.27 -4.64 9.09
C VAL A 9 0.21 -5.08 10.48
N ARG A 10 1.31 -5.81 10.52
CA ARG A 10 1.91 -6.23 11.78
C ARG A 10 2.51 -5.02 12.51
N GLU A 11 2.26 -4.94 13.80
CA GLU A 11 2.79 -3.88 14.65
C GLU A 11 3.28 -4.47 15.96
N GLN A 12 4.25 -3.81 16.60
CA GLN A 12 4.64 -4.15 17.96
C GLN A 12 3.48 -3.89 18.93
N ALA A 13 3.29 -4.81 19.88
CA ALA A 13 2.28 -4.62 20.93
C ALA A 13 2.59 -3.36 21.77
N PRO A 14 1.56 -2.64 22.25
CA PRO A 14 1.77 -1.38 22.98
C PRO A 14 2.69 -1.50 24.21
N ASP A 15 2.62 -2.60 24.92
CA ASP A 15 3.44 -2.84 26.11
C ASP A 15 4.90 -3.21 25.78
N VAL A 16 5.16 -3.65 24.55
CA VAL A 16 6.51 -3.93 24.05
C VAL A 16 7.13 -2.68 23.44
N ARG A 17 6.37 -1.98 22.56
CA ARG A 17 6.90 -0.83 21.84
C ARG A 17 7.25 0.37 22.72
N ASN A 18 6.64 0.49 23.89
CA ASN A 18 6.95 1.58 24.81
C ASN A 18 8.27 1.41 25.57
N LYS A 19 8.96 0.29 25.37
CA LYS A 19 10.21 -0.06 26.05
C LYS A 19 11.42 -0.08 25.12
N ASN A 20 11.24 0.21 23.83
CA ASN A 20 12.34 0.22 22.85
C ASN A 20 12.12 1.32 21.82
N PHE A 21 13.12 1.53 20.95
CA PHE A 21 13.07 2.49 19.85
C PHE A 21 13.05 1.78 18.49
N GLU A 22 12.66 0.51 18.47
CA GLU A 22 12.52 -0.24 17.23
C GLU A 22 11.29 0.26 16.45
N GLU A 23 11.25 -0.01 15.14
CA GLU A 23 10.13 0.38 14.30
C GLU A 23 8.84 -0.29 14.75
N VAL A 24 7.79 0.50 14.99
CA VAL A 24 6.49 -0.01 15.47
C VAL A 24 5.76 -0.81 14.41
N CYS A 25 5.70 -0.27 13.18
CA CYS A 25 5.06 -0.93 12.05
C CYS A 25 6.04 -1.94 11.47
N LEU A 26 5.72 -3.23 11.58
CA LEU A 26 6.59 -4.31 11.11
C LEU A 26 6.40 -4.62 9.62
N GLY A 27 5.35 -4.07 9.01
CA GLY A 27 5.07 -4.24 7.59
C GLY A 27 4.45 -5.59 7.26
N TYR A 28 4.39 -5.90 5.96
CA TYR A 28 3.87 -7.17 5.47
C TYR A 28 5.01 -8.13 5.14
N ASN A 29 4.76 -9.44 5.31
CA ASN A 29 5.60 -10.43 4.66
C ASN A 29 5.15 -10.58 3.19
N MET A 30 5.83 -11.44 2.41
CA MET A 30 5.50 -11.59 0.98
C MET A 30 4.07 -12.08 0.77
N GLU A 31 3.60 -13.05 1.55
CA GLU A 31 2.25 -13.59 1.41
C GLU A 31 1.19 -12.53 1.73
N GLU A 32 1.39 -11.79 2.80
CA GLU A 32 0.48 -10.71 3.20
C GLU A 32 0.44 -9.59 2.17
N ALA A 33 1.59 -9.22 1.62
CA ALA A 33 1.68 -8.19 0.59
C ALA A 33 0.94 -8.62 -0.68
N GLN A 34 1.13 -9.87 -1.11
CA GLN A 34 0.44 -10.40 -2.28
C GLN A 34 -1.07 -10.49 -2.06
N GLU A 35 -1.50 -10.91 -0.87
CA GLU A 35 -2.91 -10.98 -0.51
C GLU A 35 -3.56 -9.59 -0.53
N GLU A 36 -2.92 -8.59 0.07
CA GLU A 36 -3.42 -7.21 0.04
C GLU A 36 -3.44 -6.67 -1.39
N ALA A 37 -2.44 -6.99 -2.19
CA ALA A 37 -2.36 -6.55 -3.58
C ALA A 37 -3.50 -7.11 -4.44
N THR A 38 -4.06 -8.27 -4.11
CA THR A 38 -5.19 -8.84 -4.85
C THR A 38 -6.47 -8.03 -4.71
N ARG A 39 -6.55 -7.14 -3.73
CA ARG A 39 -7.70 -6.25 -3.55
C ARG A 39 -7.79 -5.19 -4.65
N CYS A 40 -6.68 -4.86 -5.27
CA CYS A 40 -6.64 -3.89 -6.36
C CYS A 40 -7.26 -4.49 -7.63
N ILE A 41 -8.20 -3.76 -8.22
CA ILE A 41 -8.88 -4.22 -9.45
C ILE A 41 -8.21 -3.70 -10.72
N ASN A 42 -7.05 -3.08 -10.60
CA ASN A 42 -6.24 -2.60 -11.72
C ASN A 42 -7.04 -1.69 -12.67
N CYS A 43 -7.60 -0.62 -12.13
CA CYS A 43 -8.47 0.30 -12.86
C CYS A 43 -7.74 0.93 -14.06
N LYS A 44 -8.43 1.05 -15.19
CA LYS A 44 -7.88 1.73 -16.36
C LYS A 44 -7.76 3.24 -16.13
N ASN A 45 -8.74 3.83 -15.47
CA ASN A 45 -8.73 5.25 -15.09
C ASN A 45 -8.62 5.32 -13.57
N ALA A 46 -7.45 5.00 -13.07
CA ALA A 46 -7.22 4.86 -11.64
C ALA A 46 -7.24 6.21 -10.92
N GLN A 47 -8.23 6.43 -10.07
CA GLN A 47 -8.36 7.65 -9.28
C GLN A 47 -7.26 7.76 -8.23
N CYS A 48 -6.72 6.64 -7.77
CA CYS A 48 -5.62 6.63 -6.80
C CYS A 48 -4.37 7.35 -7.33
N ILE A 49 -4.09 7.23 -8.64
CA ILE A 49 -2.96 7.95 -9.26
C ILE A 49 -3.17 9.46 -9.12
N LYS A 50 -4.40 9.93 -9.32
CA LYS A 50 -4.74 11.35 -9.19
C LYS A 50 -4.63 11.83 -7.75
N GLY A 51 -4.83 10.94 -6.80
CA GLY A 51 -4.67 11.26 -5.38
C GLY A 51 -3.22 11.29 -4.90
N CYS A 52 -2.29 10.78 -5.70
CA CYS A 52 -0.86 10.77 -5.36
C CYS A 52 -0.21 12.08 -5.82
N PRO A 53 0.45 12.85 -4.95
CA PRO A 53 1.09 14.11 -5.34
C PRO A 53 2.14 13.98 -6.44
N VAL A 54 2.78 12.82 -6.56
CA VAL A 54 3.81 12.56 -7.58
C VAL A 54 3.32 11.62 -8.68
N SER A 55 2.04 11.30 -8.67
CA SER A 55 1.37 10.50 -9.71
C SER A 55 2.03 9.15 -9.97
N ILE A 56 2.34 8.40 -8.91
CA ILE A 56 2.89 7.05 -9.04
C ILE A 56 1.87 6.17 -9.76
N ASN A 57 2.35 5.30 -10.64
CA ASN A 57 1.52 4.30 -11.31
C ASN A 57 1.15 3.20 -10.29
N ILE A 58 0.15 3.49 -9.45
CA ILE A 58 -0.24 2.61 -8.36
C ILE A 58 -0.76 1.26 -8.83
N PRO A 59 -1.69 1.19 -9.80
CA PRO A 59 -2.13 -0.11 -10.30
C PRO A 59 -0.98 -0.95 -10.85
N GLY A 60 -0.01 -0.31 -11.50
CA GLY A 60 1.15 -0.99 -12.07
C GLY A 60 2.00 -1.67 -11.00
N PHE A 61 2.40 -0.93 -9.96
CA PHE A 61 3.26 -1.53 -8.93
C PHE A 61 2.50 -2.55 -8.07
N VAL A 62 1.22 -2.31 -7.81
CA VAL A 62 0.41 -3.27 -7.04
C VAL A 62 0.26 -4.57 -7.81
N HIS A 63 0.07 -4.51 -9.14
CA HIS A 63 0.01 -5.69 -9.97
C HIS A 63 1.31 -6.50 -9.89
N GLU A 64 2.46 -5.83 -9.93
CA GLU A 64 3.76 -6.51 -9.82
C GLU A 64 3.97 -7.14 -8.43
N VAL A 65 3.48 -6.50 -7.38
CA VAL A 65 3.50 -7.09 -6.03
C VAL A 65 2.64 -8.35 -5.99
N LYS A 66 1.46 -8.29 -6.59
CA LYS A 66 0.55 -9.43 -6.68
C LYS A 66 1.20 -10.62 -7.38
N GLU A 67 1.99 -10.37 -8.42
CA GLU A 67 2.70 -11.40 -9.17
C GLU A 67 4.02 -11.84 -8.49
N GLY A 68 4.41 -11.16 -7.42
CA GLY A 68 5.63 -11.47 -6.69
C GLY A 68 6.89 -10.81 -7.25
N ASN A 69 6.76 -9.89 -8.21
CA ASN A 69 7.88 -9.21 -8.87
C ASN A 69 8.23 -7.91 -8.14
N ILE A 70 8.82 -8.02 -6.96
CA ILE A 70 9.09 -6.87 -6.09
C ILE A 70 10.05 -5.87 -6.75
N GLU A 71 11.07 -6.34 -7.48
CA GLU A 71 12.00 -5.46 -8.18
C GLU A 71 11.30 -4.61 -9.23
N GLU A 72 10.39 -5.20 -10.00
CA GLU A 72 9.63 -4.45 -11.00
C GLU A 72 8.68 -3.46 -10.34
N ALA A 73 8.07 -3.82 -9.23
CA ALA A 73 7.24 -2.91 -8.46
C ALA A 73 8.05 -1.69 -8.00
N TYR A 74 9.24 -1.92 -7.47
CA TYR A 74 10.15 -0.85 -7.07
C TYR A 74 10.54 0.05 -8.23
N LYS A 75 10.82 -0.53 -9.40
CA LYS A 75 11.17 0.26 -10.60
C LYS A 75 10.02 1.18 -11.01
N ILE A 76 8.79 0.68 -10.95
CA ILE A 76 7.61 1.49 -11.28
C ILE A 76 7.46 2.66 -10.31
N ILE A 77 7.60 2.40 -9.02
CA ILE A 77 7.51 3.45 -8.00
C ILE A 77 8.63 4.48 -8.17
N SER A 78 9.86 4.02 -8.40
CA SER A 78 11.03 4.90 -8.48
C SER A 78 11.06 5.79 -9.71
N GLN A 79 10.23 5.51 -10.72
CA GLN A 79 10.05 6.41 -11.86
C GLN A 79 9.45 7.76 -11.44
N SER A 80 8.66 7.79 -10.37
CA SER A 80 7.95 8.99 -9.92
C SER A 80 8.37 9.46 -8.54
N SER A 81 8.97 8.60 -7.73
CA SER A 81 9.37 8.94 -6.36
C SER A 81 10.80 8.52 -6.10
N ALA A 82 11.59 9.46 -5.58
CA ALA A 82 12.99 9.19 -5.18
C ALA A 82 13.07 8.57 -3.78
N LEU A 83 11.99 8.65 -2.97
CA LEU A 83 12.00 8.25 -1.57
C LEU A 83 10.80 7.36 -1.23
N PRO A 84 10.63 6.20 -1.90
CA PRO A 84 9.43 5.39 -1.69
C PRO A 84 9.28 4.85 -0.26
N ALA A 85 10.38 4.53 0.40
CA ALA A 85 10.31 4.02 1.77
C ALA A 85 9.84 5.09 2.76
N VAL A 86 10.24 6.35 2.54
CA VAL A 86 9.77 7.49 3.34
C VAL A 86 8.31 7.76 3.06
N CYS A 87 7.92 7.80 1.79
CA CYS A 87 6.52 8.03 1.38
C CYS A 87 5.60 6.97 1.97
N GLY A 88 6.01 5.71 1.96
CA GLY A 88 5.21 4.63 2.54
C GLY A 88 4.94 4.80 4.03
N ARG A 89 5.81 5.53 4.74
CA ARG A 89 5.68 5.73 6.19
C ARG A 89 4.98 7.04 6.56
N VAL A 90 5.12 8.08 5.75
CA VAL A 90 4.67 9.43 6.14
C VAL A 90 3.49 9.96 5.34
N CYS A 91 3.16 9.37 4.21
CA CYS A 91 2.03 9.86 3.41
C CYS A 91 0.70 9.63 4.14
N PRO A 92 -0.20 10.61 4.19
CA PRO A 92 -1.55 10.40 4.70
C PRO A 92 -2.43 9.75 3.63
N GLN A 93 -2.21 8.43 3.42
CA GLN A 93 -2.85 7.69 2.33
C GLN A 93 -4.38 7.79 2.36
N GLU A 94 -4.99 7.87 3.54
CA GLU A 94 -6.45 7.95 3.70
C GLU A 94 -7.05 9.16 3.00
N SER A 95 -6.27 10.24 2.85
CA SER A 95 -6.72 11.45 2.15
C SER A 95 -6.07 11.64 0.80
N GLN A 96 -5.14 10.77 0.42
CA GLN A 96 -4.47 10.81 -0.88
C GLN A 96 -4.91 9.64 -1.75
N CYS A 97 -4.04 8.64 -1.96
CA CYS A 97 -4.33 7.53 -2.86
C CYS A 97 -5.48 6.64 -2.39
N GLU A 98 -5.46 6.22 -1.13
CA GLU A 98 -6.53 5.38 -0.60
C GLU A 98 -7.88 6.11 -0.58
N GLY A 99 -7.86 7.40 -0.30
CA GLY A 99 -9.06 8.22 -0.28
C GLY A 99 -9.76 8.29 -1.64
N LYS A 100 -9.05 8.01 -2.72
CA LYS A 100 -9.60 8.00 -4.08
C LYS A 100 -9.85 6.59 -4.60
N CYS A 101 -9.48 5.57 -3.85
CA CYS A 101 -9.62 4.18 -4.31
C CYS A 101 -11.09 3.76 -4.34
N ILE A 102 -11.50 3.13 -5.46
CA ILE A 102 -12.87 2.66 -5.63
C ILE A 102 -13.25 1.58 -4.60
N ARG A 103 -12.28 0.82 -4.11
CA ARG A 103 -12.50 -0.15 -3.04
C ARG A 103 -12.98 0.51 -1.75
N GLY A 104 -12.66 1.79 -1.56
CA GLY A 104 -13.13 2.57 -0.44
C GLY A 104 -14.64 2.77 -0.40
N PHE A 105 -15.29 2.66 -1.54
CA PHE A 105 -16.74 2.79 -1.66
C PHE A 105 -17.46 1.46 -1.54
N LYS A 106 -16.75 0.34 -1.68
CA LYS A 106 -17.31 -1.01 -1.66
C LYS A 106 -16.71 -1.91 -0.57
N GLY A 107 -15.85 -1.36 0.25
CA GLY A 107 -15.19 -2.11 1.31
C GLY A 107 -14.39 -1.19 2.19
N ASP A 108 -13.32 -1.70 2.79
CA ASP A 108 -12.43 -0.93 3.65
C ASP A 108 -11.57 0.02 2.82
N ARG A 109 -11.64 1.33 3.14
CA ARG A 109 -10.86 2.36 2.44
C ARG A 109 -9.37 2.23 2.65
N LYS A 110 -8.97 1.70 3.78
CA LYS A 110 -7.56 1.52 4.10
C LYS A 110 -7.02 0.36 3.30
N SER A 111 -6.57 0.64 2.10
CA SER A 111 -6.21 -0.43 1.21
C SER A 111 -4.69 -0.57 1.05
N VAL A 112 -4.21 -0.65 -0.04
CA VAL A 112 -3.09 -1.30 -0.65
C VAL A 112 -1.75 -0.64 -0.37
N VAL A 113 -1.73 0.57 0.10
CA VAL A 113 -0.46 1.31 0.23
C VAL A 113 0.20 1.21 1.61
#